data_9dfa65c9b7d932a8d04e5d6124b97271
#
_entry.id   9dfa65c9b7d932a8d04e5d6124b97271
#
_cell.length_a   1.000
_cell.length_b   1.000
_cell.length_c   1.000
_cell.angle_alpha   90.00
_cell.angle_beta   90.00
_cell.angle_gamma   90.00
#
_symmetry.space_group_name_H-M   'P 1'
#
loop_
_entity.id
_entity.type
_entity.pdbx_description
1 polymer ?
#
loop_
_entity_poly.entity_id
_entity_poly.type
_entity_poly.pdbx_seq_one_letter_code
_entity_poly.pdbx_strand_id
1 'polypeptide(L)'
;MEFNHTLANEYEKGIRRTLPSYDAMLRLIQTFYRSTLQEQADMLIVGAGSGNEILQLADGRPHWSFTGIDPSESMLDIARERLQSLPNDLSFYRGTLLDTQLPATTFDAASCVLVLHFIQGYEEKLSTLKEIYNHLKPGAPFTLVSKYGQPGTIETELQFNLWRSYWLQHTKLSTSDVAEMENSIRALSFMPEKEILTLLQEAGFIKPSRFFATTLFGGWVCFKEEEH
;
A
#
# COMPACT_ATOMS: atom_id res chain seq x y z
N MET A 1 15.61 -3.28 1.27
CA MET A 1 15.48 -4.45 2.17
C MET A 1 15.13 -5.62 1.28
N GLU A 2 15.92 -6.70 1.32
CA GLU A 2 15.67 -7.88 0.50
C GLU A 2 14.79 -8.86 1.29
N PHE A 3 13.58 -9.15 0.80
CA PHE A 3 12.66 -10.06 1.45
C PHE A 3 12.92 -11.48 0.96
N ASN A 4 13.35 -12.38 1.84
CA ASN A 4 13.42 -13.81 1.61
C ASN A 4 12.22 -14.54 2.24
N HIS A 5 12.01 -15.83 1.96
CA HIS A 5 10.86 -16.60 2.46
C HIS A 5 10.64 -16.51 3.97
N THR A 6 11.69 -16.49 4.77
CA THR A 6 11.60 -16.37 6.23
C THR A 6 11.11 -14.98 6.62
N LEU A 7 11.71 -13.93 6.05
CA LEU A 7 11.32 -12.53 6.27
C LEU A 7 9.90 -12.24 5.76
N ALA A 8 9.48 -12.85 4.66
CA ALA A 8 8.14 -12.67 4.11
C ALA A 8 7.06 -13.26 5.04
N ASN A 9 7.28 -14.45 5.60
CA ASN A 9 6.38 -15.06 6.58
C ASN A 9 6.36 -14.29 7.91
N GLU A 10 7.52 -13.76 8.33
CA GLU A 10 7.62 -12.92 9.52
C GLU A 10 6.97 -11.55 9.30
N TYR A 11 7.11 -10.95 8.10
CA TYR A 11 6.47 -9.70 7.73
C TYR A 11 4.95 -9.81 7.83
N GLU A 12 4.37 -10.87 7.32
CA GLU A 12 2.91 -11.07 7.36
C GLU A 12 2.37 -11.19 8.78
N LYS A 13 3.07 -11.94 9.63
CA LYS A 13 2.75 -12.00 11.07
C LYS A 13 3.04 -10.68 11.77
N GLY A 14 4.05 -9.95 11.29
CA GLY A 14 4.50 -8.67 11.83
C GLY A 14 3.57 -7.52 11.49
N ILE A 15 3.06 -7.41 10.25
CA ILE A 15 2.33 -6.23 9.80
C ILE A 15 1.05 -5.96 10.62
N ARG A 16 0.28 -6.99 10.96
CA ARG A 16 -0.89 -6.86 11.82
C ARG A 16 -0.53 -6.45 13.25
N ARG A 17 0.69 -6.74 13.65
CA ARG A 17 1.24 -6.25 14.90
C ARG A 17 1.77 -4.83 14.76
N THR A 18 2.44 -4.45 13.67
CA THR A 18 2.99 -3.11 13.42
C THR A 18 1.90 -2.07 13.17
N LEU A 19 0.82 -2.47 12.55
CA LEU A 19 -0.33 -1.65 12.26
C LEU A 19 -1.59 -2.29 12.85
N PRO A 20 -1.97 -1.94 14.09
CA PRO A 20 -3.08 -2.58 14.80
C PRO A 20 -4.42 -2.54 14.06
N SER A 21 -4.58 -1.52 13.21
CA SER A 21 -5.78 -1.30 12.38
C SER A 21 -5.64 -1.86 10.95
N TYR A 22 -4.64 -2.72 10.68
CA TYR A 22 -4.35 -3.23 9.34
C TYR A 22 -5.56 -3.87 8.65
N ASP A 23 -6.24 -4.80 9.32
CA ASP A 23 -7.42 -5.45 8.73
C ASP A 23 -8.62 -4.51 8.59
N ALA A 24 -8.76 -3.52 9.48
CA ALA A 24 -9.77 -2.47 9.34
C ALA A 24 -9.48 -1.57 8.15
N MET A 25 -8.22 -1.22 7.93
CA MET A 25 -7.76 -0.46 6.77
C MET A 25 -8.08 -1.20 5.46
N LEU A 26 -7.75 -2.49 5.35
CA LEU A 26 -8.06 -3.28 4.16
C LEU A 26 -9.57 -3.38 3.90
N ARG A 27 -10.39 -3.51 4.94
CA ARG A 27 -11.86 -3.49 4.79
C ARG A 27 -12.39 -2.14 4.33
N LEU A 28 -11.80 -1.02 4.75
CA LEU A 28 -12.16 0.31 4.25
C LEU A 28 -11.81 0.45 2.78
N ILE A 29 -10.62 0.01 2.35
CA ILE A 29 -10.20 -0.02 0.95
C ILE A 29 -11.16 -0.88 0.12
N GLN A 30 -11.47 -2.09 0.57
CA GLN A 30 -12.45 -2.96 -0.07
C GLN A 30 -13.82 -2.28 -0.21
N THR A 31 -14.30 -1.64 0.85
CA THR A 31 -15.58 -0.94 0.84
C THR A 31 -15.58 0.21 -0.17
N PHE A 32 -14.50 0.97 -0.24
CA PHE A 32 -14.32 2.05 -1.20
C PHE A 32 -14.41 1.52 -2.64
N TYR A 33 -13.62 0.50 -2.99
CA TYR A 33 -13.66 -0.06 -4.35
C TYR A 33 -15.00 -0.73 -4.68
N ARG A 34 -15.63 -1.41 -3.72
CA ARG A 34 -16.97 -1.98 -3.94
C ARG A 34 -18.04 -0.94 -4.21
N SER A 35 -17.85 0.29 -3.72
CA SER A 35 -18.80 1.40 -3.94
C SER A 35 -18.52 2.20 -5.21
N THR A 36 -17.32 2.04 -5.79
CA THR A 36 -16.88 2.84 -6.94
C THR A 36 -16.72 2.03 -8.22
N LEU A 37 -16.41 0.73 -8.13
CA LEU A 37 -16.15 -0.12 -9.27
C LEU A 37 -17.37 -0.95 -9.68
N GLN A 38 -17.41 -1.29 -10.95
CA GLN A 38 -18.42 -2.20 -11.53
C GLN A 38 -18.20 -3.64 -11.08
N GLU A 39 -19.12 -4.54 -11.47
CA GLU A 39 -19.02 -5.98 -11.19
C GLU A 39 -17.78 -6.60 -11.83
N GLN A 40 -17.37 -6.14 -12.99
CA GLN A 40 -16.10 -6.48 -13.65
C GLN A 40 -15.13 -5.30 -13.53
N ALA A 41 -13.93 -5.55 -13.11
CA ALA A 41 -12.89 -4.53 -13.00
C ALA A 41 -11.49 -5.13 -13.07
N ASP A 42 -10.57 -4.43 -13.72
CA ASP A 42 -9.14 -4.74 -13.78
C ASP A 42 -8.40 -3.82 -12.80
N MET A 43 -7.69 -4.41 -11.84
CA MET A 43 -7.03 -3.67 -10.77
C MET A 43 -5.51 -3.83 -10.80
N LEU A 44 -4.80 -2.72 -10.69
CA LEU A 44 -3.34 -2.67 -10.52
C LEU A 44 -2.99 -2.58 -9.03
N ILE A 45 -2.22 -3.55 -8.53
CA ILE A 45 -1.76 -3.60 -7.13
C ILE A 45 -0.24 -3.38 -7.11
N VAL A 46 0.19 -2.18 -6.72
CA VAL A 46 1.61 -1.82 -6.61
C VAL A 46 2.11 -2.17 -5.22
N GLY A 47 3.08 -3.08 -5.15
CA GLY A 47 3.54 -3.71 -3.92
C GLY A 47 2.58 -4.82 -3.46
N ALA A 48 2.31 -5.79 -4.33
CA ALA A 48 1.38 -6.89 -4.06
C ALA A 48 1.76 -7.73 -2.83
N GLY A 49 3.03 -7.73 -2.47
CA GLY A 49 3.53 -8.46 -1.31
C GLY A 49 3.09 -9.93 -1.30
N SER A 50 2.65 -10.41 -0.15
CA SER A 50 2.11 -11.77 0.03
C SER A 50 0.64 -11.92 -0.38
N GLY A 51 0.05 -10.96 -1.10
CA GLY A 51 -1.31 -11.04 -1.61
C GLY A 51 -2.43 -10.74 -0.61
N ASN A 52 -2.14 -10.19 0.56
CA ASN A 52 -3.15 -9.90 1.59
C ASN A 52 -4.25 -8.95 1.10
N GLU A 53 -3.85 -7.91 0.36
CA GLU A 53 -4.78 -6.94 -0.19
C GLU A 53 -5.67 -7.57 -1.26
N ILE A 54 -5.06 -8.32 -2.19
CA ILE A 54 -5.80 -9.04 -3.24
C ILE A 54 -6.80 -10.01 -2.62
N LEU A 55 -6.39 -10.79 -1.61
CA LEU A 55 -7.28 -11.71 -0.90
C LEU A 55 -8.50 -10.99 -0.32
N GLN A 56 -8.30 -9.81 0.28
CA GLN A 56 -9.39 -9.01 0.83
C GLN A 56 -10.29 -8.45 -0.25
N LEU A 57 -9.72 -7.92 -1.36
CA LEU A 57 -10.47 -7.30 -2.45
C LEU A 57 -11.26 -8.32 -3.27
N ALA A 58 -10.71 -9.51 -3.50
CA ALA A 58 -11.34 -10.59 -4.26
C ALA A 58 -12.59 -11.18 -3.60
N ASP A 59 -12.71 -11.04 -2.27
CA ASP A 59 -13.85 -11.57 -1.53
C ASP A 59 -15.17 -11.02 -2.08
N GLY A 60 -16.03 -11.91 -2.58
CA GLY A 60 -17.31 -11.57 -3.19
C GLY A 60 -17.24 -10.80 -4.52
N ARG A 61 -16.08 -10.82 -5.18
CA ARG A 61 -15.83 -10.17 -6.49
C ARG A 61 -15.15 -11.12 -7.47
N PRO A 62 -15.78 -12.21 -7.90
CA PRO A 62 -15.16 -13.24 -8.74
C PRO A 62 -14.76 -12.74 -10.14
N HIS A 63 -15.30 -11.63 -10.60
CA HIS A 63 -15.03 -11.06 -11.93
C HIS A 63 -14.06 -9.86 -11.90
N TRP A 64 -13.44 -9.59 -10.73
CA TRP A 64 -12.34 -8.66 -10.70
C TRP A 64 -11.04 -9.39 -11.07
N SER A 65 -10.21 -8.79 -11.90
CA SER A 65 -8.86 -9.26 -12.19
C SER A 65 -7.83 -8.41 -11.44
N PHE A 66 -6.68 -9.01 -11.14
CA PHE A 66 -5.63 -8.33 -10.40
C PHE A 66 -4.28 -8.51 -11.08
N THR A 67 -3.63 -7.39 -11.35
CA THR A 67 -2.23 -7.35 -11.76
C THR A 67 -1.39 -6.85 -10.59
N GLY A 68 -0.62 -7.74 -9.99
CA GLY A 68 0.25 -7.46 -8.84
C GLY A 68 1.70 -7.25 -9.27
N ILE A 69 2.35 -6.22 -8.73
CA ILE A 69 3.78 -5.96 -8.93
C ILE A 69 4.46 -5.92 -7.58
N ASP A 70 5.59 -6.60 -7.44
CA ASP A 70 6.42 -6.55 -6.23
C ASP A 70 7.89 -6.87 -6.58
N PRO A 71 8.88 -6.17 -6.04
CA PRO A 71 10.29 -6.46 -6.32
C PRO A 71 10.77 -7.78 -5.69
N SER A 72 10.05 -8.31 -4.70
CA SER A 72 10.40 -9.54 -3.99
C SER A 72 9.73 -10.76 -4.59
N GLU A 73 10.51 -11.61 -5.30
CA GLU A 73 10.00 -12.88 -5.82
C GLU A 73 9.45 -13.78 -4.70
N SER A 74 10.11 -13.82 -3.55
CA SER A 74 9.64 -14.64 -2.41
C SER A 74 8.28 -14.19 -1.86
N MET A 75 7.96 -12.88 -1.93
CA MET A 75 6.61 -12.39 -1.60
C MET A 75 5.60 -12.80 -2.66
N LEU A 76 5.95 -12.71 -3.94
CA LEU A 76 5.09 -13.12 -5.03
C LEU A 76 4.82 -14.63 -5.03
N ASP A 77 5.79 -15.46 -4.66
CA ASP A 77 5.60 -16.91 -4.52
C ASP A 77 4.56 -17.24 -3.43
N ILE A 78 4.64 -16.56 -2.29
CA ILE A 78 3.64 -16.67 -1.23
C ILE A 78 2.26 -16.19 -1.72
N ALA A 79 2.22 -15.10 -2.48
CA ALA A 79 0.97 -14.60 -3.04
C ALA A 79 0.34 -15.62 -4.01
N ARG A 80 1.13 -16.19 -4.93
CA ARG A 80 0.67 -17.22 -5.88
C ARG A 80 0.11 -18.44 -5.16
N GLU A 81 0.83 -18.97 -4.16
CA GLU A 81 0.38 -20.12 -3.37
C GLU A 81 -0.93 -19.81 -2.61
N ARG A 82 -0.99 -18.66 -1.96
CA ARG A 82 -2.13 -18.26 -1.14
C ARG A 82 -3.40 -18.02 -1.96
N LEU A 83 -3.25 -17.43 -3.14
CA LEU A 83 -4.37 -16.98 -3.96
C LEU A 83 -4.78 -18.00 -5.03
N GLN A 84 -4.11 -19.14 -5.13
CA GLN A 84 -4.32 -20.17 -6.17
C GLN A 84 -5.75 -20.72 -6.26
N SER A 85 -6.51 -20.64 -5.17
CA SER A 85 -7.90 -21.12 -5.11
C SER A 85 -8.94 -20.06 -5.46
N LEU A 86 -8.54 -18.81 -5.67
CA LEU A 86 -9.45 -17.75 -6.07
C LEU A 86 -9.90 -17.95 -7.53
N PRO A 87 -11.15 -17.63 -7.85
CA PRO A 87 -11.67 -17.70 -9.22
C PRO A 87 -11.21 -16.54 -10.11
N ASN A 88 -10.50 -15.59 -9.55
CA ASN A 88 -10.08 -14.34 -10.18
C ASN A 88 -8.91 -14.57 -11.15
N ASP A 89 -8.84 -13.80 -12.23
CA ASP A 89 -7.65 -13.71 -13.06
C ASP A 89 -6.55 -12.96 -12.34
N LEU A 90 -5.39 -13.62 -12.13
CA LEU A 90 -4.27 -13.10 -11.37
C LEU A 90 -3.00 -13.08 -12.23
N SER A 91 -2.36 -11.92 -12.34
CA SER A 91 -1.06 -11.75 -12.99
C SER A 91 -0.06 -11.14 -12.02
N PHE A 92 1.15 -11.70 -11.92
CA PHE A 92 2.19 -11.21 -11.03
C PHE A 92 3.48 -10.93 -11.79
N TYR A 93 4.01 -9.72 -11.60
CA TYR A 93 5.25 -9.25 -12.21
C TYR A 93 6.28 -8.93 -11.13
N ARG A 94 7.48 -9.49 -11.27
CA ARG A 94 8.59 -9.13 -10.40
C ARG A 94 9.25 -7.84 -10.88
N GLY A 95 9.37 -6.87 -10.00
CA GLY A 95 10.03 -5.59 -10.25
C GLY A 95 9.36 -4.42 -9.56
N THR A 96 9.86 -3.23 -9.81
CA THR A 96 9.12 -2.00 -9.52
C THR A 96 8.20 -1.67 -10.69
N LEU A 97 7.22 -0.80 -10.48
CA LEU A 97 6.34 -0.37 -11.57
C LEU A 97 7.12 0.32 -12.70
N LEU A 98 8.17 1.06 -12.36
CA LEU A 98 9.02 1.79 -13.31
C LEU A 98 9.89 0.85 -14.17
N ASP A 99 10.22 -0.33 -13.67
CA ASP A 99 11.06 -1.32 -14.36
C ASP A 99 10.23 -2.39 -15.09
N THR A 100 8.92 -2.45 -14.81
CA THR A 100 8.05 -3.51 -15.33
C THR A 100 7.31 -3.01 -16.57
N GLN A 101 7.52 -3.70 -17.70
CA GLN A 101 6.72 -3.44 -18.91
C GLN A 101 5.36 -4.12 -18.76
N LEU A 102 4.37 -3.36 -18.32
CA LEU A 102 2.99 -3.82 -18.36
C LEU A 102 2.41 -3.71 -19.77
N PRO A 103 1.45 -4.57 -20.12
CA PRO A 103 0.64 -4.35 -21.32
C PRO A 103 0.08 -2.92 -21.32
N ALA A 104 -0.04 -2.32 -22.49
CA ALA A 104 -0.63 -0.99 -22.67
C ALA A 104 -2.15 -0.99 -22.33
N THR A 105 -2.50 -1.58 -21.21
CA THR A 105 -3.86 -1.72 -20.72
C THR A 105 -4.09 -0.69 -19.63
N THR A 106 -5.23 -0.09 -19.66
CA THR A 106 -5.63 0.85 -18.63
C THR A 106 -6.51 0.13 -17.62
N PHE A 107 -6.17 0.29 -16.34
CA PHE A 107 -6.88 -0.34 -15.23
C PHE A 107 -8.07 0.49 -14.77
N ASP A 108 -9.11 -0.20 -14.26
CA ASP A 108 -10.29 0.41 -13.65
C ASP A 108 -10.01 1.00 -12.27
N ALA A 109 -8.95 0.54 -11.62
CA ALA A 109 -8.48 1.06 -10.34
C ALA A 109 -7.02 0.69 -10.09
N ALA A 110 -6.38 1.41 -9.17
CA ALA A 110 -5.06 1.01 -8.66
C ALA A 110 -4.95 1.24 -7.16
N SER A 111 -4.06 0.48 -6.51
CA SER A 111 -3.67 0.69 -5.12
C SER A 111 -2.16 0.65 -4.93
N CYS A 112 -1.69 1.40 -3.92
CA CYS A 112 -0.30 1.41 -3.46
C CYS A 112 -0.33 1.45 -1.93
N VAL A 113 -0.36 0.26 -1.32
CA VAL A 113 -0.58 0.10 0.12
C VAL A 113 0.71 -0.29 0.82
N LEU A 114 1.20 0.60 1.68
CA LEU A 114 2.41 0.42 2.48
C LEU A 114 3.70 0.25 1.64
N VAL A 115 3.79 0.92 0.51
CA VAL A 115 4.92 0.86 -0.43
C VAL A 115 5.69 2.17 -0.52
N LEU A 116 5.00 3.30 -0.63
CA LEU A 116 5.61 4.60 -0.96
C LEU A 116 6.76 4.99 0.00
N HIS A 117 6.71 4.59 1.25
CA HIS A 117 7.75 4.88 2.24
C HIS A 117 9.02 4.02 2.09
N PHE A 118 9.02 2.99 1.25
CA PHE A 118 10.23 2.27 0.87
C PHE A 118 10.97 2.94 -0.28
N ILE A 119 10.29 3.76 -1.07
CA ILE A 119 10.88 4.51 -2.17
C ILE A 119 11.62 5.72 -1.58
N GLN A 120 12.87 5.91 -1.99
CA GLN A 120 13.69 7.04 -1.55
C GLN A 120 13.53 8.20 -2.53
N GLY A 121 13.69 9.43 -2.00
CA GLY A 121 13.61 10.62 -2.84
C GLY A 121 12.19 11.05 -3.26
N TYR A 122 12.03 12.33 -3.49
CA TYR A 122 10.76 12.93 -3.92
C TYR A 122 10.43 12.54 -5.37
N GLU A 123 11.43 12.65 -6.26
CA GLU A 123 11.26 12.43 -7.70
C GLU A 123 10.92 10.97 -8.03
N GLU A 124 11.51 10.01 -7.32
CA GLU A 124 11.20 8.60 -7.52
C GLU A 124 9.78 8.26 -7.05
N LYS A 125 9.33 8.87 -5.94
CA LYS A 125 7.93 8.75 -5.49
C LYS A 125 6.97 9.36 -6.50
N LEU A 126 7.29 10.56 -7.00
CA LEU A 126 6.48 11.25 -8.00
C LEU A 126 6.42 10.45 -9.31
N SER A 127 7.55 9.93 -9.77
CA SER A 127 7.61 9.10 -10.98
C SER A 127 6.76 7.83 -10.84
N THR A 128 6.82 7.17 -9.67
CA THR A 128 5.97 5.99 -9.40
C THR A 128 4.48 6.35 -9.42
N LEU A 129 4.09 7.47 -8.80
CA LEU A 129 2.68 7.90 -8.79
C LEU A 129 2.20 8.33 -10.19
N LYS A 130 3.06 8.98 -10.98
CA LYS A 130 2.77 9.31 -12.39
C LYS A 130 2.58 8.05 -13.23
N GLU A 131 3.40 7.02 -13.01
CA GLU A 131 3.26 5.77 -13.74
C GLU A 131 1.97 5.03 -13.36
N ILE A 132 1.59 5.02 -12.08
CA ILE A 132 0.26 4.53 -11.67
C ILE A 132 -0.85 5.31 -12.40
N TYR A 133 -0.76 6.64 -12.41
CA TYR A 133 -1.72 7.50 -13.10
C TYR A 133 -1.84 7.16 -14.58
N ASN A 134 -0.72 6.94 -15.28
CA ASN A 134 -0.69 6.60 -16.70
C ASN A 134 -1.42 5.30 -17.02
N HIS A 135 -1.32 4.31 -16.15
CA HIS A 135 -1.98 3.01 -16.32
C HIS A 135 -3.48 3.01 -16.01
N LEU A 136 -4.01 4.04 -15.37
CA LEU A 136 -5.43 4.13 -15.02
C LEU A 136 -6.29 4.65 -16.16
N LYS A 137 -7.53 4.17 -16.24
CA LYS A 137 -8.59 4.75 -17.08
C LYS A 137 -9.00 6.13 -16.56
N PRO A 138 -9.51 7.05 -17.42
CA PRO A 138 -10.12 8.30 -16.96
C PRO A 138 -11.19 8.03 -15.87
N GLY A 139 -11.22 8.85 -14.84
CA GLY A 139 -12.14 8.70 -13.70
C GLY A 139 -11.80 7.58 -12.72
N ALA A 140 -10.79 6.76 -12.99
CA ALA A 140 -10.45 5.60 -12.16
C ALA A 140 -9.99 6.01 -10.75
N PRO A 141 -10.45 5.31 -9.70
CA PRO A 141 -10.03 5.52 -8.33
C PRO A 141 -8.64 4.95 -8.04
N PHE A 142 -7.92 5.63 -7.17
CA PHE A 142 -6.64 5.19 -6.62
C PHE A 142 -6.62 5.28 -5.10
N THR A 143 -6.07 4.28 -4.43
CA THR A 143 -5.81 4.31 -2.99
C THR A 143 -4.31 4.28 -2.69
N LEU A 144 -3.88 5.19 -1.84
CA LEU A 144 -2.53 5.25 -1.29
C LEU A 144 -2.58 5.06 0.21
N VAL A 145 -1.79 4.14 0.74
CA VAL A 145 -1.51 4.05 2.19
C VAL A 145 -0.02 4.11 2.42
N SER A 146 0.43 5.03 3.25
CA SER A 146 1.85 5.21 3.52
C SER A 146 2.08 5.68 4.95
N LYS A 147 3.31 5.48 5.42
CA LYS A 147 3.82 6.18 6.58
C LYS A 147 3.90 7.67 6.25
N TYR A 148 3.53 8.51 7.21
CA TYR A 148 3.59 9.97 7.08
C TYR A 148 3.99 10.63 8.39
N GLY A 149 4.38 11.88 8.32
CA GLY A 149 4.81 12.72 9.44
C GLY A 149 6.05 13.53 9.07
N GLN A 150 6.44 14.41 9.95
CA GLN A 150 7.65 15.22 9.80
C GLN A 150 8.68 14.81 10.86
N PRO A 151 9.82 14.24 10.45
CA PRO A 151 10.87 13.82 11.38
C PRO A 151 11.29 14.95 12.32
N GLY A 152 11.51 14.63 13.60
CA GLY A 152 11.98 15.58 14.60
C GLY A 152 10.94 16.56 15.14
N THR A 153 9.68 16.46 14.73
CA THR A 153 8.60 17.28 15.34
C THR A 153 8.04 16.60 16.59
N ILE A 154 7.54 17.41 17.52
CA ILE A 154 6.88 16.94 18.76
C ILE A 154 5.70 16.01 18.41
N GLU A 155 4.93 16.35 17.37
CA GLU A 155 3.79 15.54 16.92
C GLU A 155 4.24 14.13 16.47
N THR A 156 5.26 14.05 15.62
CA THR A 156 5.79 12.76 15.15
C THR A 156 6.38 11.94 16.30
N GLU A 157 7.07 12.57 17.26
CA GLU A 157 7.59 11.87 18.43
C GLU A 157 6.46 11.38 19.36
N LEU A 158 5.37 12.12 19.49
CA LEU A 158 4.18 11.67 20.22
C LEU A 158 3.57 10.44 19.57
N GLN A 159 3.47 10.40 18.22
CA GLN A 159 2.98 9.23 17.48
C GLN A 159 3.88 8.00 17.67
N PHE A 160 5.21 8.17 17.68
CA PHE A 160 6.15 7.09 18.00
C PHE A 160 5.99 6.60 19.44
N ASN A 161 5.81 7.51 20.40
CA ASN A 161 5.58 7.15 21.80
C ASN A 161 4.29 6.35 21.97
N LEU A 162 3.22 6.76 21.32
CA LEU A 162 1.93 6.03 21.34
C LEU A 162 2.07 4.65 20.69
N TRP A 163 2.73 4.56 19.54
CA TRP A 163 3.02 3.32 18.83
C TRP A 163 3.84 2.35 19.72
N ARG A 164 4.93 2.82 20.31
CA ARG A 164 5.78 2.05 21.23
C ARG A 164 4.99 1.54 22.44
N SER A 165 4.21 2.43 23.07
CA SER A 165 3.38 2.08 24.24
C SER A 165 2.36 1.01 23.90
N TYR A 166 1.69 1.12 22.74
CA TYR A 166 0.75 0.10 22.28
C TYR A 166 1.42 -1.27 22.19
N TRP A 167 2.63 -1.34 21.60
CA TRP A 167 3.35 -2.60 21.44
C TRP A 167 3.73 -3.23 22.78
N LEU A 168 4.28 -2.45 23.67
CA LEU A 168 4.69 -2.93 25.00
C LEU A 168 3.51 -3.39 25.86
N GLN A 169 2.33 -2.79 25.65
CA GLN A 169 1.13 -3.14 26.43
C GLN A 169 0.33 -4.31 25.85
N HIS A 170 0.34 -4.49 24.55
CA HIS A 170 -0.54 -5.43 23.85
C HIS A 170 0.16 -6.62 23.19
N THR A 171 1.48 -6.73 23.34
CA THR A 171 2.27 -7.86 22.82
C THR A 171 3.21 -8.41 23.90
N LYS A 172 3.87 -9.54 23.60
CA LYS A 172 4.91 -10.13 24.46
C LYS A 172 6.33 -9.68 24.05
N LEU A 173 6.45 -8.65 23.21
CA LEU A 173 7.75 -8.14 22.76
C LEU A 173 8.45 -7.46 23.91
N SER A 174 9.77 -7.63 23.97
CA SER A 174 10.64 -6.93 24.92
C SER A 174 10.82 -5.47 24.52
N THR A 175 11.30 -4.65 25.44
CA THR A 175 11.65 -3.25 25.14
C THR A 175 12.72 -3.15 24.04
N SER A 176 13.68 -4.11 23.99
CA SER A 176 14.70 -4.17 22.95
C SER A 176 14.09 -4.48 21.57
N ASP A 177 13.16 -5.45 21.47
CA ASP A 177 12.51 -5.79 20.23
C ASP A 177 11.72 -4.60 19.66
N VAL A 178 10.98 -3.89 20.53
CA VAL A 178 10.21 -2.72 20.13
C VAL A 178 11.10 -1.56 19.72
N ALA A 179 12.26 -1.37 20.38
CA ALA A 179 13.24 -0.34 20.00
C ALA A 179 13.89 -0.64 18.63
N GLU A 180 14.20 -1.89 18.34
CA GLU A 180 14.73 -2.31 17.05
C GLU A 180 13.72 -2.08 15.92
N MET A 181 12.45 -2.44 16.14
CA MET A 181 11.37 -2.17 15.22
C MET A 181 11.16 -0.66 14.99
N GLU A 182 11.21 0.15 16.04
CA GLU A 182 11.12 1.60 15.93
C GLU A 182 12.23 2.17 15.08
N ASN A 183 13.49 1.72 15.30
CA ASN A 183 14.63 2.14 14.49
C ASN A 183 14.43 1.78 13.00
N SER A 184 13.93 0.60 12.70
CA SER A 184 13.62 0.17 11.34
C SER A 184 12.53 1.06 10.69
N ILE A 185 11.47 1.43 11.44
CA ILE A 185 10.43 2.33 10.95
C ILE A 185 10.99 3.76 10.78
N ARG A 186 11.84 4.23 11.68
CA ARG A 186 12.46 5.57 11.57
C ARG A 186 13.36 5.69 10.34
N ALA A 187 14.00 4.61 9.93
CA ALA A 187 14.85 4.56 8.74
C ALA A 187 14.07 4.62 7.41
N LEU A 188 12.76 4.36 7.41
CA LEU A 188 11.92 4.48 6.22
C LEU A 188 11.76 5.94 5.81
N SER A 189 11.70 6.19 4.51
CA SER A 189 11.41 7.52 3.97
C SER A 189 9.95 7.90 4.21
N PHE A 190 9.71 9.02 4.86
CA PHE A 190 8.36 9.57 5.05
C PHE A 190 8.37 11.09 5.01
N MET A 191 7.19 11.66 4.78
CA MET A 191 7.01 13.08 4.58
C MET A 191 5.70 13.55 5.24
N PRO A 192 5.54 14.86 5.49
CA PRO A 192 4.30 15.41 6.00
C PRO A 192 3.11 15.13 5.07
N GLU A 193 1.90 15.07 5.62
CA GLU A 193 0.69 14.88 4.82
C GLU A 193 0.56 15.89 3.67
N LYS A 194 0.92 17.15 3.92
CA LYS A 194 0.89 18.19 2.89
C LYS A 194 1.72 17.82 1.66
N GLU A 195 2.89 17.23 1.85
CA GLU A 195 3.76 16.79 0.75
C GLU A 195 3.19 15.59 0.02
N ILE A 196 2.54 14.64 0.73
CA ILE A 196 1.84 13.52 0.11
C ILE A 196 0.71 14.03 -0.79
N LEU A 197 -0.09 14.99 -0.30
CA LEU A 197 -1.16 15.60 -1.11
C LEU A 197 -0.60 16.35 -2.33
N THR A 198 0.51 17.04 -2.17
CA THR A 198 1.21 17.70 -3.29
C THR A 198 1.70 16.68 -4.31
N LEU A 199 2.33 15.58 -3.87
CA LEU A 199 2.77 14.49 -4.75
C LEU A 199 1.62 13.89 -5.56
N LEU A 200 0.47 13.63 -4.94
CA LEU A 200 -0.71 13.13 -5.62
C LEU A 200 -1.21 14.10 -6.68
N GLN A 201 -1.25 15.41 -6.36
CA GLN A 201 -1.66 16.45 -7.30
C GLN A 201 -0.67 16.62 -8.46
N GLU A 202 0.64 16.62 -8.19
CA GLU A 202 1.69 16.71 -9.22
C GLU A 202 1.74 15.46 -10.11
N ALA A 203 1.29 14.32 -9.61
CA ALA A 203 1.11 13.11 -10.40
C ALA A 203 -0.15 13.16 -11.29
N GLY A 204 -1.02 14.16 -11.11
CA GLY A 204 -2.23 14.36 -11.89
C GLY A 204 -3.53 13.93 -11.17
N PHE A 205 -3.45 13.35 -9.99
CA PHE A 205 -4.65 12.92 -9.28
C PHE A 205 -5.47 14.09 -8.73
N ILE A 206 -6.79 13.96 -8.84
CA ILE A 206 -7.75 14.95 -8.34
C ILE A 206 -8.45 14.45 -7.07
N LYS A 207 -9.00 15.40 -6.30
CA LYS A 207 -9.83 15.16 -5.09
C LYS A 207 -9.18 14.24 -4.04
N PRO A 208 -7.88 14.39 -3.71
CA PRO A 208 -7.30 13.56 -2.68
C PRO A 208 -8.02 13.78 -1.34
N SER A 209 -8.50 12.69 -0.75
CA SER A 209 -9.26 12.71 0.50
C SER A 209 -8.72 11.63 1.44
N ARG A 210 -8.46 12.00 2.70
CA ARG A 210 -8.00 11.05 3.70
C ARG A 210 -9.15 10.20 4.23
N PHE A 211 -9.06 8.89 4.10
CA PHE A 211 -10.06 7.94 4.60
C PHE A 211 -9.60 7.17 5.84
N PHE A 212 -8.29 7.19 6.14
CA PHE A 212 -7.69 6.40 7.20
C PHE A 212 -6.53 7.16 7.84
N ALA A 213 -6.39 7.08 9.16
CA ALA A 213 -5.22 7.52 9.90
C ALA A 213 -5.07 6.73 11.20
N THR A 214 -3.85 6.29 11.49
CA THR A 214 -3.49 5.66 12.76
C THR A 214 -2.00 5.89 13.04
N THR A 215 -1.68 6.41 14.20
CA THR A 215 -0.31 6.74 14.60
C THR A 215 0.53 7.28 13.42
N LEU A 216 1.47 6.48 12.93
CA LEU A 216 2.45 6.84 11.90
C LEU A 216 1.96 6.61 10.45
N PHE A 217 0.73 6.08 10.24
CA PHE A 217 0.24 5.69 8.93
C PHE A 217 -1.05 6.44 8.56
N GLY A 218 -1.13 6.85 7.30
CA GLY A 218 -2.31 7.48 6.72
C GLY A 218 -2.69 6.82 5.39
N GLY A 219 -3.98 6.95 5.03
CA GLY A 219 -4.53 6.45 3.77
C GLY A 219 -5.36 7.52 3.07
N TRP A 220 -5.15 7.66 1.77
CA TRP A 220 -5.82 8.62 0.91
C TRP A 220 -6.44 7.92 -0.28
N VAL A 221 -7.61 8.42 -0.69
CA VAL A 221 -8.27 8.07 -1.94
C VAL A 221 -8.26 9.28 -2.85
N CYS A 222 -8.07 9.05 -4.15
CA CYS A 222 -8.11 10.09 -5.17
C CYS A 222 -8.54 9.46 -6.50
N PHE A 223 -8.64 10.28 -7.56
CA PHE A 223 -9.14 9.82 -8.85
C PHE A 223 -8.24 10.35 -9.97
N LYS A 224 -8.14 9.59 -11.06
CA LYS A 224 -7.68 10.13 -12.32
C LYS A 224 -8.74 11.09 -12.87
N GLU A 225 -8.30 12.20 -13.47
CA GLU A 225 -9.23 13.15 -14.11
C GLU A 225 -10.01 12.46 -15.23
N GLU A 226 -11.29 12.81 -15.36
CA GLU A 226 -12.12 12.36 -16.49
C GLU A 226 -11.71 13.09 -17.76
N GLU A 227 -11.65 12.38 -18.88
CA GLU A 227 -11.51 13.02 -20.20
C GLU A 227 -12.86 13.65 -20.58
N HIS A 228 -12.85 14.94 -20.86
CA HIS A 228 -14.02 15.70 -21.35
C HIS A 228 -14.18 15.60 -22.86
#